data_b8fbf413df5dcf1eedab373ee15c4c73
#
_entry.id   b8fbf413df5dcf1eedab373ee15c4c73
#
_cell.length_a   1.000
_cell.length_b   1.000
_cell.length_c   1.000
_cell.angle_alpha   90.00
_cell.angle_beta   90.00
_cell.angle_gamma   90.00
#
_symmetry.space_group_name_H-M   'P 1'
#
loop_
_entity.id
_entity.type
_entity.pdbx_description
1 polymer ?
#
loop_
_entity_poly.entity_id
_entity_poly.type
_entity_poly.pdbx_seq_one_letter_code
_entity_poly.pdbx_strand_id
1 'polypeptide(L)'
;KPFLFSCFPVLHANRFQLTTNIHHPFTPAERFVGTSEAGPYGDSIHELDWVVGEIMRTLDEEGLAGNTLLIFTSDNGGMLNHGGQRAWKAGHHINGKLLGFKFGAWEGGHRIPMIARWPGRIPAGSVSNQLMSNVDMLATLAALTGYELQEQDGPDSFNMLPALIGNPGKMIRDHIIICPSQKSHLSIRKGKWVYIPAQNSGGFTGKNVGDHDLGGASAFQLTHRVNSDIENARIKPDAPSVQLYNLEEDPYQTTNVYEQHPKVARRLAWILEEKIKQSDATRK
;
A
#
# COMPACT_ATOMS: atom_id res chain seq x y z
N LYS A 1 -20.96 -19.85 0.30
CA LYS A 1 -20.67 -20.77 1.41
C LYS A 1 -20.57 -19.92 2.67
N PRO A 2 -21.28 -20.23 3.77
CA PRO A 2 -21.21 -19.45 4.99
C PRO A 2 -19.80 -19.58 5.61
N PHE A 3 -19.24 -18.45 5.99
CA PHE A 3 -17.98 -18.41 6.76
C PHE A 3 -18.27 -18.89 8.18
N LEU A 4 -17.61 -19.97 8.57
CA LEU A 4 -17.74 -20.53 9.92
C LEU A 4 -16.78 -19.76 10.85
N PHE A 5 -17.34 -18.90 11.71
CA PHE A 5 -16.59 -18.36 12.84
C PHE A 5 -16.57 -19.42 13.95
N SER A 6 -15.43 -20.07 14.20
CA SER A 6 -15.24 -20.80 15.42
C SER A 6 -14.55 -19.91 16.46
N CYS A 7 -15.28 -19.49 17.47
CA CYS A 7 -14.74 -18.79 18.62
C CYS A 7 -14.20 -19.84 19.58
N PHE A 8 -12.87 -19.90 19.76
CA PHE A 8 -12.27 -20.64 20.85
C PHE A 8 -11.73 -19.64 21.88
N PRO A 9 -11.94 -19.85 23.17
CA PRO A 9 -11.34 -19.02 24.21
C PRO A 9 -9.88 -19.43 24.39
N VAL A 10 -9.00 -18.79 23.61
CA VAL A 10 -7.55 -18.92 23.80
C VAL A 10 -6.96 -17.52 23.94
N LEU A 11 -6.20 -17.33 24.98
CA LEU A 11 -5.61 -16.08 25.45
C LEU A 11 -4.69 -15.35 24.45
N HIS A 12 -4.36 -15.94 23.31
CA HIS A 12 -3.57 -15.34 22.24
C HIS A 12 -3.98 -15.95 20.89
N ALA A 13 -5.06 -15.45 20.28
CA ALA A 13 -5.47 -15.87 18.95
C ALA A 13 -5.08 -14.82 17.91
N ASN A 14 -4.04 -15.07 17.13
CA ASN A 14 -3.77 -14.34 15.90
C ASN A 14 -4.66 -14.90 14.80
N ARG A 15 -5.57 -14.08 14.25
CA ARG A 15 -6.40 -14.43 13.10
C ARG A 15 -6.11 -13.49 11.96
N PHE A 16 -5.66 -14.07 10.85
CA PHE A 16 -5.63 -13.38 9.57
C PHE A 16 -6.91 -13.74 8.81
N GLN A 17 -7.76 -12.75 8.57
CA GLN A 17 -8.90 -12.85 7.68
C GLN A 17 -8.49 -12.32 6.32
N LEU A 18 -8.01 -13.21 5.44
CA LEU A 18 -7.79 -12.86 4.04
C LEU A 18 -9.14 -12.82 3.33
N THR A 19 -9.43 -11.70 2.71
CA THR A 19 -10.60 -11.55 1.83
C THR A 19 -10.14 -11.35 0.40
N THR A 20 -10.90 -11.88 -0.55
CA THR A 20 -10.70 -11.63 -1.99
C THR A 20 -11.35 -10.34 -2.46
N ASN A 21 -12.10 -9.65 -1.60
CA ASN A 21 -12.62 -8.32 -1.87
C ASN A 21 -11.44 -7.34 -1.80
N ILE A 22 -11.25 -6.58 -2.69
CA ILE A 22 -11.79 -6.12 -3.95
C ILE A 22 -10.94 -6.60 -5.13
N HIS A 23 -10.55 -7.88 -5.16
CA HIS A 23 -9.81 -8.47 -6.27
C HIS A 23 -10.82 -8.98 -7.33
N HIS A 24 -10.48 -8.88 -8.61
CA HIS A 24 -11.31 -9.46 -9.66
C HIS A 24 -11.22 -11.02 -9.65
N PRO A 25 -12.29 -11.72 -10.10
CA PRO A 25 -13.58 -11.19 -10.53
C PRO A 25 -14.38 -10.60 -9.36
N PHE A 26 -15.03 -9.45 -9.61
CA PHE A 26 -15.87 -8.79 -8.60
C PHE A 26 -17.19 -9.54 -8.49
N THR A 27 -17.38 -10.27 -7.42
CA THR A 27 -18.55 -11.14 -7.17
C THR A 27 -19.13 -10.85 -5.79
N PRO A 28 -19.64 -9.62 -5.55
CA PRO A 28 -20.27 -9.29 -4.29
C PRO A 28 -21.50 -10.17 -4.06
N ALA A 29 -21.84 -10.42 -2.81
CA ALA A 29 -23.07 -11.14 -2.47
C ALA A 29 -24.30 -10.39 -3.01
N GLU A 30 -25.37 -11.11 -3.34
CA GLU A 30 -26.56 -10.60 -4.03
C GLU A 30 -27.12 -9.30 -3.41
N ARG A 31 -27.14 -9.20 -2.08
CA ARG A 31 -27.62 -8.01 -1.35
C ARG A 31 -26.79 -6.75 -1.59
N PHE A 32 -25.58 -6.87 -2.12
CA PHE A 32 -24.70 -5.72 -2.42
C PHE A 32 -24.69 -5.37 -3.91
N VAL A 33 -25.23 -6.23 -4.76
CA VAL A 33 -25.29 -5.98 -6.20
C VAL A 33 -26.12 -4.73 -6.50
N GLY A 34 -25.51 -3.75 -7.19
CA GLY A 34 -26.16 -2.49 -7.56
C GLY A 34 -26.26 -1.47 -6.42
N THR A 35 -25.58 -1.67 -5.30
CA THR A 35 -25.59 -0.70 -4.20
C THR A 35 -24.64 0.48 -4.41
N SER A 36 -23.72 0.37 -5.39
CA SER A 36 -22.74 1.41 -5.71
C SER A 36 -22.84 1.88 -7.16
N GLU A 37 -22.72 3.19 -7.37
CA GLU A 37 -22.58 3.80 -8.71
C GLU A 37 -21.26 3.39 -9.40
N ALA A 38 -20.25 2.98 -8.66
CA ALA A 38 -18.99 2.46 -9.19
C ALA A 38 -19.09 1.01 -9.73
N GLY A 39 -20.30 0.45 -9.77
CA GLY A 39 -20.61 -0.89 -10.28
C GLY A 39 -20.01 -2.00 -9.41
N PRO A 40 -19.76 -3.22 -9.94
CA PRO A 40 -19.32 -4.36 -9.15
C PRO A 40 -18.06 -4.12 -8.30
N TYR A 41 -17.18 -3.22 -8.72
CA TYR A 41 -16.03 -2.80 -7.92
C TYR A 41 -16.48 -2.12 -6.63
N GLY A 42 -17.38 -1.14 -6.73
CA GLY A 42 -17.93 -0.42 -5.57
C GLY A 42 -18.85 -1.29 -4.72
N ASP A 43 -19.63 -2.17 -5.33
CA ASP A 43 -20.48 -3.14 -4.62
C ASP A 43 -19.62 -4.06 -3.73
N SER A 44 -18.46 -4.51 -4.25
CA SER A 44 -17.49 -5.29 -3.47
C SER A 44 -16.85 -4.50 -2.32
N ILE A 45 -16.66 -3.18 -2.48
CA ILE A 45 -16.21 -2.29 -1.39
C ILE A 45 -17.29 -2.18 -0.31
N HIS A 46 -18.56 -2.01 -0.69
CA HIS A 46 -19.67 -1.97 0.26
C HIS A 46 -19.76 -3.28 1.07
N GLU A 47 -19.57 -4.43 0.40
CA GLU A 47 -19.53 -5.72 1.10
C GLU A 47 -18.34 -5.79 2.09
N LEU A 48 -17.15 -5.36 1.67
CA LEU A 48 -15.97 -5.33 2.53
C LEU A 48 -16.17 -4.45 3.76
N ASP A 49 -16.70 -3.24 3.56
CA ASP A 49 -17.01 -2.31 4.64
C ASP A 49 -18.00 -2.90 5.63
N TRP A 50 -19.08 -3.53 5.11
CA TRP A 50 -20.04 -4.24 5.94
C TRP A 50 -19.39 -5.38 6.76
N VAL A 51 -18.50 -6.19 6.16
CA VAL A 51 -17.79 -7.26 6.88
C VAL A 51 -16.96 -6.71 8.04
N VAL A 52 -16.24 -5.62 7.82
CA VAL A 52 -15.46 -4.97 8.87
C VAL A 52 -16.38 -4.44 9.99
N GLY A 53 -17.50 -3.83 9.60
CA GLY A 53 -18.52 -3.37 10.54
C GLY A 53 -19.08 -4.49 11.41
N GLU A 54 -19.39 -5.65 10.83
CA GLU A 54 -19.90 -6.82 11.57
C GLU A 54 -18.85 -7.39 12.55
N ILE A 55 -17.58 -7.42 12.14
CA ILE A 55 -16.49 -7.81 13.03
C ILE A 55 -16.41 -6.86 14.23
N MET A 56 -16.42 -5.56 13.98
CA MET A 56 -16.36 -4.54 15.03
C MET A 56 -17.55 -4.65 15.98
N ARG A 57 -18.77 -4.78 15.45
CA ARG A 57 -20.01 -4.94 16.22
C ARG A 57 -19.93 -6.18 17.11
N THR A 58 -19.53 -7.32 16.57
CA THR A 58 -19.40 -8.57 17.32
C THR A 58 -18.37 -8.44 18.45
N LEU A 59 -17.23 -7.83 18.21
CA LEU A 59 -16.22 -7.61 19.24
C LEU A 59 -16.73 -6.71 20.37
N ASP A 60 -17.56 -5.73 20.08
CA ASP A 60 -18.16 -4.82 21.07
C ASP A 60 -19.25 -5.56 21.86
N GLU A 61 -20.16 -6.29 21.21
CA GLU A 61 -21.26 -7.04 21.83
C GLU A 61 -20.74 -8.16 22.77
N GLU A 62 -19.66 -8.83 22.36
CA GLU A 62 -19.05 -9.91 23.17
C GLU A 62 -18.08 -9.38 24.26
N GLY A 63 -17.90 -8.05 24.36
CA GLY A 63 -16.99 -7.44 25.33
C GLY A 63 -15.50 -7.71 25.07
N LEU A 64 -15.14 -8.10 23.86
CA LEU A 64 -13.78 -8.47 23.46
C LEU A 64 -12.95 -7.31 22.92
N ALA A 65 -13.57 -6.20 22.56
CA ALA A 65 -12.92 -5.09 21.86
C ALA A 65 -11.71 -4.52 22.63
N GLY A 66 -11.81 -4.36 23.96
CA GLY A 66 -10.72 -3.85 24.80
C GLY A 66 -9.48 -4.75 24.85
N ASN A 67 -9.63 -6.04 24.52
CA ASN A 67 -8.53 -7.01 24.47
C ASN A 67 -8.18 -7.46 23.04
N THR A 68 -8.62 -6.72 22.03
CA THR A 68 -8.38 -7.06 20.62
C THR A 68 -7.72 -5.89 19.89
N LEU A 69 -6.55 -6.13 19.30
CA LEU A 69 -5.95 -5.27 18.29
C LEU A 69 -6.53 -5.67 16.93
N LEU A 70 -7.45 -4.86 16.40
CA LEU A 70 -8.02 -5.03 15.07
C LEU A 70 -7.24 -4.17 14.08
N ILE A 71 -6.71 -4.78 13.02
CA ILE A 71 -5.98 -4.09 11.95
C ILE A 71 -6.68 -4.34 10.63
N PHE A 72 -6.97 -3.26 9.90
CA PHE A 72 -7.41 -3.28 8.52
C PHE A 72 -6.30 -2.74 7.62
N THR A 73 -5.92 -3.49 6.59
CA THR A 73 -4.90 -3.09 5.62
C THR A 73 -5.15 -3.77 4.27
N SER A 74 -4.36 -3.43 3.27
CA SER A 74 -4.32 -4.08 1.95
C SER A 74 -2.93 -4.61 1.66
N ASP A 75 -2.79 -5.47 0.66
CA ASP A 75 -1.52 -6.01 0.18
C ASP A 75 -0.84 -5.09 -0.84
N ASN A 76 -1.63 -4.36 -1.63
CA ASN A 76 -1.17 -3.42 -2.66
C ASN A 76 -2.19 -2.32 -2.94
N GLY A 77 -1.80 -1.34 -3.73
CA GLY A 77 -2.71 -0.32 -4.23
C GLY A 77 -3.70 -0.86 -5.26
N GLY A 78 -4.72 -0.08 -5.58
CA GLY A 78 -5.76 -0.46 -6.53
C GLY A 78 -5.25 -0.60 -7.97
N MET A 79 -6.04 -1.27 -8.81
CA MET A 79 -5.69 -1.65 -10.17
C MET A 79 -6.68 -1.06 -11.17
N LEU A 80 -6.18 -0.53 -12.31
CA LEU A 80 -7.01 -0.09 -13.44
C LEU A 80 -7.30 -1.23 -14.43
N ASN A 81 -7.78 -2.38 -13.94
CA ASN A 81 -8.39 -3.40 -14.79
C ASN A 81 -9.76 -2.92 -15.32
N HIS A 82 -10.47 -3.76 -16.05
CA HIS A 82 -11.78 -3.37 -16.61
C HIS A 82 -12.76 -2.82 -15.57
N GLY A 83 -12.84 -3.45 -14.39
CA GLY A 83 -13.67 -2.98 -13.28
C GLY A 83 -13.20 -1.67 -12.68
N GLY A 84 -11.88 -1.54 -12.49
CA GLY A 84 -11.25 -0.31 -12.01
C GLY A 84 -11.42 0.86 -12.97
N GLN A 85 -11.30 0.63 -14.28
CA GLN A 85 -11.55 1.67 -15.30
C GLN A 85 -13.03 2.08 -15.33
N ARG A 86 -13.95 1.12 -15.15
CA ARG A 86 -15.38 1.41 -15.03
C ARG A 86 -15.68 2.25 -13.78
N ALA A 87 -15.12 1.87 -12.65
CA ALA A 87 -15.25 2.63 -11.40
C ALA A 87 -14.69 4.05 -11.53
N TRP A 88 -13.53 4.20 -12.19
CA TRP A 88 -12.95 5.52 -12.47
C TRP A 88 -13.88 6.41 -13.30
N LYS A 89 -14.45 5.87 -14.39
CA LYS A 89 -15.43 6.59 -15.24
C LYS A 89 -16.71 6.99 -14.48
N ALA A 90 -17.07 6.23 -13.45
CA ALA A 90 -18.18 6.54 -12.55
C ALA A 90 -17.82 7.54 -11.44
N GLY A 91 -16.61 8.11 -11.46
CA GLY A 91 -16.15 9.10 -10.48
C GLY A 91 -15.43 8.53 -9.25
N HIS A 92 -15.30 7.21 -9.12
CA HIS A 92 -14.53 6.60 -8.05
C HIS A 92 -13.03 6.56 -8.42
N HIS A 93 -12.27 7.51 -7.91
CA HIS A 93 -10.85 7.62 -8.19
C HIS A 93 -10.03 6.66 -7.33
N ILE A 94 -9.76 5.47 -7.87
CA ILE A 94 -8.91 4.45 -7.25
C ILE A 94 -7.56 5.06 -6.87
N ASN A 95 -7.05 4.76 -5.67
CA ASN A 95 -5.85 5.34 -5.06
C ASN A 95 -5.95 6.86 -4.79
N GLY A 96 -7.14 7.43 -4.80
CA GLY A 96 -7.36 8.87 -4.54
C GLY A 96 -6.57 9.75 -5.52
N LYS A 97 -5.67 10.59 -5.01
CA LYS A 97 -4.80 11.47 -5.82
C LYS A 97 -3.40 10.89 -6.05
N LEU A 98 -3.04 9.76 -5.44
CA LEU A 98 -1.72 9.16 -5.58
C LEU A 98 -1.47 8.72 -7.01
N LEU A 99 -0.27 8.98 -7.52
CA LEU A 99 0.15 8.53 -8.84
C LEU A 99 0.33 7.02 -8.87
N GLY A 100 -0.06 6.38 -9.96
CA GLY A 100 0.17 4.96 -10.21
C GLY A 100 -0.87 4.01 -9.61
N PHE A 101 -0.64 2.73 -9.88
CA PHE A 101 -1.56 1.62 -9.59
C PHE A 101 -0.77 0.37 -9.23
N LYS A 102 -1.47 -0.68 -8.79
CA LYS A 102 -0.91 -1.99 -8.47
C LYS A 102 0.26 -2.36 -9.38
N PHE A 103 1.28 -2.99 -8.82
CA PHE A 103 2.52 -3.41 -9.47
C PHE A 103 3.50 -2.28 -9.87
N GLY A 104 3.15 -1.02 -9.65
CA GLY A 104 4.01 0.11 -9.97
C GLY A 104 4.85 0.62 -8.80
N ALA A 105 5.93 1.33 -9.12
CA ALA A 105 6.82 1.98 -8.15
C ALA A 105 6.30 3.33 -7.64
N TRP A 106 5.30 3.93 -8.28
CA TRP A 106 4.67 5.15 -7.82
C TRP A 106 3.77 4.90 -6.61
N GLU A 107 3.57 5.91 -5.77
CA GLU A 107 2.89 5.81 -4.46
C GLU A 107 1.56 5.05 -4.52
N GLY A 108 0.73 5.25 -5.56
CA GLY A 108 -0.55 4.55 -5.71
C GLY A 108 -0.44 3.04 -5.94
N GLY A 109 0.75 2.52 -6.25
CA GLY A 109 0.97 1.09 -6.40
C GLY A 109 1.15 0.33 -5.08
N HIS A 110 1.59 1.03 -4.03
CA HIS A 110 2.04 0.40 -2.79
C HIS A 110 1.71 1.18 -1.50
N ARG A 111 1.28 2.44 -1.58
CA ARG A 111 0.81 3.18 -0.41
C ARG A 111 -0.64 2.78 -0.11
N ILE A 112 -0.76 1.83 0.79
CA ILE A 112 -2.01 1.16 1.16
C ILE A 112 -2.63 1.79 2.42
N PRO A 113 -3.94 1.60 2.66
CA PRO A 113 -4.54 1.96 3.94
C PRO A 113 -3.96 1.09 5.05
N MET A 114 -3.79 1.69 6.24
CA MET A 114 -3.44 1.01 7.48
C MET A 114 -4.24 1.66 8.60
N ILE A 115 -5.21 0.92 9.15
CA ILE A 115 -6.10 1.37 10.22
C ILE A 115 -6.01 0.37 11.36
N ALA A 116 -5.76 0.86 12.57
CA ALA A 116 -5.69 0.03 13.77
C ALA A 116 -6.70 0.53 14.81
N ARG A 117 -7.45 -0.42 15.41
CA ARG A 117 -8.40 -0.15 16.49
C ARG A 117 -8.06 -1.03 17.69
N TRP A 118 -7.85 -0.39 18.83
CA TRP A 118 -7.69 -1.07 20.12
C TRP A 118 -8.19 -0.15 21.24
N PRO A 119 -9.46 -0.25 21.62
CA PRO A 119 -10.02 0.58 22.67
C PRO A 119 -9.22 0.53 23.98
N GLY A 120 -8.93 1.69 24.55
CA GLY A 120 -8.11 1.83 25.75
C GLY A 120 -6.60 1.73 25.55
N ARG A 121 -6.11 1.39 24.36
CA ARG A 121 -4.68 1.31 24.01
C ARG A 121 -4.27 2.26 22.89
N ILE A 122 -5.09 2.36 21.84
CA ILE A 122 -4.88 3.30 20.73
C ILE A 122 -5.86 4.46 20.90
N PRO A 123 -5.40 5.71 21.03
CA PRO A 123 -6.28 6.85 21.13
C PRO A 123 -7.17 7.01 19.88
N ALA A 124 -8.46 7.20 20.08
CA ALA A 124 -9.40 7.37 18.97
C ALA A 124 -9.03 8.62 18.13
N GLY A 125 -9.08 8.49 16.80
CA GLY A 125 -8.75 9.58 15.87
C GLY A 125 -7.26 9.93 15.78
N SER A 126 -6.37 9.16 16.44
CA SER A 126 -4.92 9.37 16.35
C SER A 126 -4.40 9.05 14.96
N VAL A 127 -3.37 9.79 14.52
CA VAL A 127 -2.68 9.60 13.24
C VAL A 127 -1.20 9.44 13.50
N SER A 128 -0.58 8.45 12.87
CA SER A 128 0.86 8.25 12.91
C SER A 128 1.48 8.54 11.53
N ASN A 129 2.54 9.35 11.50
CA ASN A 129 3.31 9.64 10.29
C ASN A 129 4.56 8.73 10.17
N GLN A 130 4.64 7.68 10.96
CA GLN A 130 5.74 6.71 10.88
C GLN A 130 5.68 5.96 9.55
N LEU A 131 6.84 5.82 8.91
CA LEU A 131 6.99 4.98 7.74
C LEU A 131 6.83 3.52 8.17
N MET A 132 5.89 2.80 7.58
CA MET A 132 5.54 1.43 7.95
C MET A 132 5.32 0.56 6.72
N SER A 133 5.61 -0.72 6.85
CA SER A 133 5.37 -1.73 5.82
C SER A 133 4.66 -2.95 6.42
N ASN A 134 3.93 -3.72 5.61
CA ASN A 134 3.30 -4.96 6.08
C ASN A 134 4.31 -5.99 6.61
N VAL A 135 5.56 -5.95 6.16
CA VAL A 135 6.62 -6.81 6.71
C VAL A 135 6.92 -6.53 8.20
N ASP A 136 6.57 -5.33 8.68
CA ASP A 136 6.75 -4.94 10.07
C ASP A 136 5.80 -5.64 11.04
N MET A 137 4.75 -6.30 10.52
CA MET A 137 3.79 -7.04 11.34
C MET A 137 4.45 -8.14 12.14
N LEU A 138 5.47 -8.81 11.61
CA LEU A 138 6.15 -9.90 12.33
C LEU A 138 6.78 -9.38 13.64
N ALA A 139 7.65 -8.38 13.57
CA ALA A 139 8.31 -7.83 14.77
C ALA A 139 7.31 -7.10 15.69
N THR A 140 6.27 -6.49 15.13
CA THR A 140 5.21 -5.82 15.91
C THR A 140 4.39 -6.81 16.71
N LEU A 141 3.96 -7.92 16.12
CA LEU A 141 3.19 -8.96 16.78
C LEU A 141 4.05 -9.76 17.77
N ALA A 142 5.31 -10.01 17.45
CA ALA A 142 6.26 -10.61 18.37
C ALA A 142 6.40 -9.75 19.65
N ALA A 143 6.62 -8.45 19.50
CA ALA A 143 6.69 -7.52 20.63
C ALA A 143 5.38 -7.46 21.43
N LEU A 144 4.23 -7.50 20.76
CA LEU A 144 2.91 -7.51 21.39
C LEU A 144 2.69 -8.75 22.26
N THR A 145 3.17 -9.91 21.80
CA THR A 145 2.97 -11.22 22.48
C THR A 145 4.12 -11.59 23.41
N GLY A 146 5.18 -10.78 23.48
CA GLY A 146 6.38 -11.09 24.28
C GLY A 146 7.25 -12.20 23.67
N TYR A 147 7.09 -12.47 22.36
CA TYR A 147 7.92 -13.45 21.65
C TYR A 147 9.26 -12.82 21.25
N GLU A 148 10.36 -13.48 21.56
CA GLU A 148 11.70 -13.06 21.16
C GLU A 148 12.07 -13.63 19.80
N LEU A 149 12.18 -12.73 18.78
CA LEU A 149 12.63 -13.11 17.45
C LEU A 149 14.13 -13.46 17.47
N GLN A 150 14.50 -14.48 16.73
CA GLN A 150 15.91 -14.79 16.47
C GLN A 150 16.47 -13.82 15.42
N GLU A 151 17.78 -13.69 15.34
CA GLU A 151 18.46 -12.74 14.45
C GLU A 151 18.08 -12.91 12.96
N GLN A 152 17.78 -14.15 12.54
CA GLN A 152 17.35 -14.49 11.18
C GLN A 152 15.84 -14.31 10.94
N ASP A 153 15.06 -14.10 11.99
CA ASP A 153 13.60 -13.99 11.89
C ASP A 153 13.20 -12.59 11.42
N GLY A 154 12.82 -12.45 10.15
CA GLY A 154 12.34 -11.21 9.60
C GLY A 154 13.33 -10.05 9.66
N PRO A 155 14.52 -10.15 9.04
CA PRO A 155 15.60 -9.16 9.13
C PRO A 155 15.18 -7.76 8.66
N ASP A 156 14.13 -7.66 7.85
CA ASP A 156 13.56 -6.40 7.35
C ASP A 156 12.35 -5.91 8.17
N SER A 157 11.98 -6.62 9.24
CA SER A 157 10.81 -6.32 10.08
C SER A 157 11.19 -5.44 11.27
N PHE A 158 10.46 -4.35 11.47
CA PHE A 158 10.65 -3.41 12.57
C PHE A 158 9.43 -3.43 13.49
N ASN A 159 9.66 -3.37 14.80
CA ASN A 159 8.58 -3.29 15.79
C ASN A 159 7.88 -1.92 15.71
N MET A 160 6.68 -1.89 15.14
CA MET A 160 5.83 -0.70 15.02
C MET A 160 4.81 -0.55 16.15
N LEU A 161 4.83 -1.39 17.16
CA LEU A 161 3.90 -1.30 18.29
C LEU A 161 3.90 0.11 18.94
N PRO A 162 5.06 0.77 19.18
CA PRO A 162 5.07 2.13 19.70
C PRO A 162 4.36 3.15 18.80
N ALA A 163 4.45 2.97 17.47
CA ALA A 163 3.76 3.84 16.52
C ALA A 163 2.25 3.61 16.53
N LEU A 164 1.79 2.38 16.72
CA LEU A 164 0.37 2.02 16.79
C LEU A 164 -0.30 2.56 18.05
N ILE A 165 0.39 2.48 19.21
CA ILE A 165 -0.16 2.97 20.49
C ILE A 165 0.09 4.47 20.74
N GLY A 166 0.58 5.21 19.74
CA GLY A 166 0.73 6.66 19.80
C GLY A 166 1.99 7.17 20.52
N ASN A 167 2.98 6.32 20.79
CA ASN A 167 4.23 6.71 21.47
C ASN A 167 5.50 6.19 20.76
N PRO A 168 5.80 6.64 19.53
CA PRO A 168 6.95 6.15 18.79
C PRO A 168 8.30 6.70 19.31
N GLY A 169 8.30 7.78 20.12
CA GLY A 169 9.50 8.47 20.61
C GLY A 169 10.37 9.04 19.48
N LYS A 170 10.83 8.20 18.56
CA LYS A 170 11.67 8.54 17.41
C LYS A 170 11.21 7.79 16.16
N MET A 171 11.80 8.15 15.02
CA MET A 171 11.58 7.41 13.77
C MET A 171 12.05 5.95 13.94
N ILE A 172 11.14 5.00 13.68
CA ILE A 172 11.40 3.56 13.84
C ILE A 172 12.05 3.01 12.58
N ARG A 173 11.44 3.29 11.42
CA ARG A 173 11.93 2.86 10.10
C ARG A 173 12.31 4.09 9.27
N ASP A 174 13.53 4.12 8.74
CA ASP A 174 14.03 5.27 7.98
C ASP A 174 13.88 5.11 6.44
N HIS A 175 13.67 3.88 5.96
CA HIS A 175 13.51 3.60 4.54
C HIS A 175 12.62 2.38 4.27
N ILE A 176 12.07 2.32 3.06
CA ILE A 176 11.38 1.16 2.48
C ILE A 176 11.93 0.91 1.08
N ILE A 177 12.22 -0.36 0.77
CA ILE A 177 12.46 -0.81 -0.60
C ILE A 177 11.13 -1.22 -1.22
N ILE A 178 10.84 -0.69 -2.40
CA ILE A 178 9.61 -0.92 -3.15
C ILE A 178 9.94 -1.84 -4.31
N CYS A 179 9.23 -2.97 -4.39
CA CYS A 179 9.44 -4.00 -5.39
C CYS A 179 8.29 -4.00 -6.41
N PRO A 180 8.35 -3.19 -7.47
CA PRO A 180 7.36 -3.24 -8.55
C PRO A 180 7.54 -4.49 -9.41
N SER A 181 6.63 -4.70 -10.36
CA SER A 181 6.65 -5.85 -11.26
C SER A 181 7.94 -5.96 -12.07
N GLN A 182 8.46 -4.83 -12.54
CA GLN A 182 9.71 -4.78 -13.29
C GLN A 182 10.90 -4.55 -12.36
N LYS A 183 11.84 -5.48 -12.31
CA LYS A 183 13.04 -5.42 -11.46
C LYS A 183 13.89 -4.16 -11.66
N SER A 184 13.93 -3.62 -12.88
CA SER A 184 14.62 -2.37 -13.20
C SER A 184 14.07 -1.14 -12.46
N HIS A 185 12.89 -1.25 -11.88
CA HIS A 185 12.21 -0.19 -11.13
C HIS A 185 12.25 -0.42 -9.62
N LEU A 186 13.07 -1.38 -9.14
CA LEU A 186 13.27 -1.53 -7.70
C LEU A 186 13.68 -0.18 -7.10
N SER A 187 12.91 0.32 -6.16
CA SER A 187 12.96 1.72 -5.74
C SER A 187 13.20 1.83 -4.23
N ILE A 188 13.61 2.99 -3.79
CA ILE A 188 13.78 3.29 -2.36
C ILE A 188 13.01 4.56 -1.98
N ARG A 189 12.24 4.48 -0.90
CA ARG A 189 11.75 5.64 -0.16
C ARG A 189 12.56 5.79 1.12
N LYS A 190 13.14 6.97 1.33
CA LYS A 190 13.87 7.33 2.56
C LYS A 190 13.46 8.73 3.02
N GLY A 191 12.80 8.80 4.18
CA GLY A 191 12.17 10.02 4.64
C GLY A 191 11.17 10.56 3.61
N LYS A 192 11.37 11.81 3.18
CA LYS A 192 10.55 12.49 2.18
C LYS A 192 10.87 12.13 0.72
N TRP A 193 11.99 11.48 0.46
CA TRP A 193 12.48 11.21 -0.89
C TRP A 193 12.09 9.83 -1.40
N VAL A 194 11.65 9.76 -2.65
CA VAL A 194 11.47 8.52 -3.41
C VAL A 194 12.36 8.56 -4.64
N TYR A 195 13.21 7.54 -4.81
CA TYR A 195 14.07 7.36 -5.96
C TYR A 195 13.68 6.10 -6.72
N ILE A 196 13.45 6.24 -8.03
CA ILE A 196 13.11 5.16 -8.96
C ILE A 196 14.18 5.16 -10.07
N PRO A 197 14.96 4.07 -10.24
CA PRO A 197 16.11 4.03 -11.16
C PRO A 197 15.74 3.85 -12.64
N ALA A 198 14.50 4.11 -13.01
CA ALA A 198 14.01 3.97 -14.37
C ALA A 198 12.86 4.96 -14.67
N GLN A 199 12.53 5.16 -15.92
CA GLN A 199 11.37 5.93 -16.36
C GLN A 199 10.07 5.12 -16.19
N ASN A 200 8.91 5.81 -16.11
CA ASN A 200 7.59 5.16 -15.95
C ASN A 200 7.39 4.48 -14.59
N SER A 201 6.30 3.70 -14.44
CA SER A 201 5.92 3.08 -13.17
C SER A 201 6.56 1.72 -12.91
N GLY A 202 7.04 1.01 -13.93
CA GLY A 202 7.50 -0.37 -13.78
C GLY A 202 6.43 -1.40 -13.47
N GLY A 203 5.16 -1.01 -13.59
CA GLY A 203 3.99 -1.87 -13.39
C GLY A 203 3.39 -2.35 -14.71
N PHE A 204 2.08 -2.25 -14.81
CA PHE A 204 1.31 -2.64 -16.00
C PHE A 204 1.71 -1.89 -17.26
N THR A 205 1.59 -2.55 -18.40
CA THR A 205 2.09 -2.12 -19.71
C THR A 205 1.00 -1.94 -20.76
N GLY A 206 -0.25 -2.10 -20.42
CA GLY A 206 -1.39 -1.84 -21.30
C GLY A 206 -1.33 -0.43 -21.88
N LYS A 207 -1.64 -0.29 -23.17
CA LYS A 207 -1.40 0.94 -23.95
C LYS A 207 -2.63 1.79 -24.15
N ASN A 208 -3.83 1.18 -24.03
CA ASN A 208 -5.08 1.85 -24.37
C ASN A 208 -6.09 1.70 -23.24
N VAL A 209 -6.98 2.69 -23.13
CA VAL A 209 -8.18 2.55 -22.30
C VAL A 209 -9.00 1.36 -22.82
N GLY A 210 -9.32 0.45 -21.91
CA GLY A 210 -9.96 -0.83 -22.23
C GLY A 210 -9.02 -2.03 -22.15
N ASP A 211 -7.71 -1.82 -22.16
CA ASP A 211 -6.77 -2.91 -21.87
C ASP A 211 -6.92 -3.34 -20.41
N HIS A 212 -6.84 -4.65 -20.14
CA HIS A 212 -7.02 -5.20 -18.78
C HIS A 212 -5.95 -4.72 -17.81
N ASP A 213 -4.76 -4.48 -18.27
CA ASP A 213 -3.58 -4.13 -17.49
C ASP A 213 -3.15 -2.66 -17.67
N LEU A 214 -4.10 -1.76 -17.85
CA LEU A 214 -3.83 -0.33 -18.04
C LEU A 214 -3.05 0.25 -16.85
N GLY A 215 -1.89 0.82 -17.13
CA GLY A 215 -1.02 1.38 -16.10
C GLY A 215 0.06 2.30 -16.66
N GLY A 216 1.00 2.71 -15.80
CA GLY A 216 2.08 3.60 -16.18
C GLY A 216 1.61 4.91 -16.83
N ALA A 217 2.38 5.41 -17.78
CA ALA A 217 2.03 6.62 -18.53
C ALA A 217 0.70 6.47 -19.30
N SER A 218 0.38 5.26 -19.81
CA SER A 218 -0.85 5.03 -20.58
C SER A 218 -2.12 5.26 -19.75
N ALA A 219 -2.06 5.11 -18.43
CA ALA A 219 -3.20 5.38 -17.55
C ALA A 219 -3.65 6.85 -17.57
N PHE A 220 -2.78 7.77 -18.00
CA PHE A 220 -3.10 9.21 -18.12
C PHE A 220 -4.19 9.49 -19.17
N GLN A 221 -4.39 8.59 -20.14
CA GLN A 221 -5.51 8.68 -21.09
C GLN A 221 -6.88 8.69 -20.37
N LEU A 222 -6.99 7.97 -19.27
CA LEU A 222 -8.22 7.86 -18.49
C LEU A 222 -8.22 8.77 -17.26
N THR A 223 -7.08 8.89 -16.61
CA THR A 223 -7.00 9.51 -15.29
C THR A 223 -6.76 11.01 -15.35
N HIS A 224 -6.27 11.51 -16.49
CA HIS A 224 -5.90 12.92 -16.72
C HIS A 224 -4.98 13.47 -15.62
N ARG A 225 -4.17 12.60 -14.99
CA ARG A 225 -3.19 13.01 -14.00
C ARG A 225 -2.06 13.80 -14.66
N VAL A 226 -1.30 14.48 -13.82
CA VAL A 226 -0.16 15.30 -14.27
C VAL A 226 1.12 14.69 -13.72
N ASN A 227 2.15 14.62 -14.55
CA ASN A 227 3.52 14.33 -14.15
C ASN A 227 4.47 14.99 -15.17
N SER A 228 5.57 15.58 -14.69
CA SER A 228 6.52 16.34 -15.52
C SER A 228 7.12 15.54 -16.67
N ASP A 229 7.27 14.24 -16.50
CA ASP A 229 7.92 13.35 -17.48
C ASP A 229 6.94 12.77 -18.50
N ILE A 230 5.64 13.09 -18.38
CA ILE A 230 4.59 12.48 -19.19
C ILE A 230 3.84 13.54 -19.97
N GLU A 231 3.71 13.32 -21.27
CA GLU A 231 2.91 14.11 -22.17
C GLU A 231 2.12 13.20 -23.11
N ASN A 232 0.85 13.53 -23.37
CA ASN A 232 -0.04 12.72 -24.23
C ASN A 232 -0.05 11.22 -23.85
N ALA A 233 -0.03 10.93 -22.53
CA ALA A 233 0.02 9.59 -21.96
C ALA A 233 1.24 8.75 -22.41
N ARG A 234 2.36 9.40 -22.69
CA ARG A 234 3.65 8.80 -23.05
C ARG A 234 4.78 9.49 -22.30
N ILE A 235 5.87 8.77 -22.11
CA ILE A 235 7.10 9.36 -21.56
C ILE A 235 7.64 10.34 -22.61
N LYS A 236 7.98 11.55 -22.17
CA LYS A 236 8.62 12.57 -23.02
C LYS A 236 10.00 12.10 -23.50
N PRO A 237 10.42 12.44 -24.71
CA PRO A 237 11.74 12.06 -25.23
C PRO A 237 12.91 12.61 -24.39
N ASP A 238 12.71 13.75 -23.76
CA ASP A 238 13.69 14.48 -22.93
C ASP A 238 13.53 14.21 -21.42
N ALA A 239 12.60 13.32 -21.03
CA ALA A 239 12.43 12.95 -19.63
C ALA A 239 13.72 12.30 -19.07
N PRO A 240 14.12 12.63 -17.82
CA PRO A 240 15.26 11.99 -17.19
C PRO A 240 15.14 10.46 -17.18
N SER A 241 16.28 9.77 -17.28
CA SER A 241 16.32 8.28 -17.25
C SER A 241 15.91 7.67 -15.92
N VAL A 242 15.89 8.47 -14.86
CA VAL A 242 15.52 8.12 -13.49
C VAL A 242 14.55 9.14 -12.91
N GLN A 243 13.88 8.79 -11.82
CA GLN A 243 12.92 9.66 -11.17
C GLN A 243 13.30 9.91 -9.72
N LEU A 244 13.11 11.14 -9.26
CA LEU A 244 13.24 11.55 -7.86
C LEU A 244 12.06 12.44 -7.47
N TYR A 245 11.39 12.11 -6.37
CA TYR A 245 10.26 12.88 -5.87
C TYR A 245 10.46 13.28 -4.40
N ASN A 246 10.01 14.50 -4.06
CA ASN A 246 9.94 14.98 -2.68
C ASN A 246 8.50 14.92 -2.19
N LEU A 247 8.12 13.87 -1.48
CA LEU A 247 6.73 13.64 -1.05
C LEU A 247 6.22 14.61 0.02
N GLU A 248 7.08 15.41 0.63
CA GLU A 248 6.68 16.47 1.56
C GLU A 248 6.12 17.67 0.82
N GLU A 249 6.70 18.02 -0.33
CA GLU A 249 6.27 19.14 -1.18
C GLU A 249 5.29 18.68 -2.26
N ASP A 250 5.48 17.47 -2.77
CA ASP A 250 4.71 16.86 -3.85
C ASP A 250 4.29 15.43 -3.51
N PRO A 251 3.30 15.23 -2.65
CA PRO A 251 2.83 13.91 -2.23
C PRO A 251 2.18 13.11 -3.36
N TYR A 252 1.94 13.74 -4.51
CA TYR A 252 1.28 13.12 -5.66
C TYR A 252 2.24 12.82 -6.82
N GLN A 253 3.52 13.07 -6.64
CA GLN A 253 4.56 12.77 -7.64
C GLN A 253 4.30 13.43 -9.00
N THR A 254 3.89 14.70 -8.98
CA THR A 254 3.61 15.46 -10.21
C THR A 254 4.88 15.97 -10.90
N THR A 255 5.97 16.13 -10.14
CA THR A 255 7.21 16.74 -10.64
C THR A 255 8.42 15.88 -10.30
N ASN A 256 9.10 15.36 -11.31
CA ASN A 256 10.40 14.73 -11.18
C ASN A 256 11.48 15.80 -10.93
N VAL A 257 12.05 15.79 -9.73
CA VAL A 257 13.06 16.78 -9.30
C VAL A 257 14.49 16.22 -9.37
N TYR A 258 14.73 15.18 -10.16
CA TYR A 258 16.03 14.54 -10.31
C TYR A 258 17.14 15.50 -10.68
N GLU A 259 16.92 16.36 -11.68
CA GLU A 259 17.92 17.31 -12.18
C GLU A 259 18.25 18.40 -11.15
N GLN A 260 17.28 18.77 -10.30
CA GLN A 260 17.46 19.78 -9.25
C GLN A 260 18.19 19.22 -8.03
N HIS A 261 18.12 17.89 -7.79
CA HIS A 261 18.69 17.24 -6.62
C HIS A 261 19.60 16.04 -6.93
N PRO A 262 20.59 16.18 -7.84
CA PRO A 262 21.41 15.04 -8.30
C PRO A 262 22.26 14.41 -7.16
N LYS A 263 22.60 15.15 -6.11
CA LYS A 263 23.33 14.62 -4.95
C LYS A 263 22.43 13.69 -4.11
N VAL A 264 21.15 14.03 -3.96
CA VAL A 264 20.16 13.21 -3.26
C VAL A 264 19.95 11.91 -4.02
N ALA A 265 19.72 12.00 -5.32
CA ALA A 265 19.50 10.84 -6.18
C ALA A 265 20.69 9.86 -6.13
N ARG A 266 21.94 10.36 -6.27
CA ARG A 266 23.13 9.51 -6.15
C ARG A 266 23.25 8.83 -4.80
N ARG A 267 22.94 9.53 -3.70
CA ARG A 267 22.95 8.93 -2.35
C ARG A 267 21.92 7.82 -2.21
N LEU A 268 20.70 8.02 -2.72
CA LEU A 268 19.63 7.01 -2.65
C LEU A 268 19.92 5.81 -3.55
N ALA A 269 20.47 6.05 -4.74
CA ALA A 269 20.94 4.98 -5.63
C ALA A 269 21.98 4.11 -4.93
N TRP A 270 22.98 4.71 -4.29
CA TRP A 270 24.00 3.99 -3.55
C TRP A 270 23.41 3.17 -2.39
N ILE A 271 22.48 3.74 -1.59
CA ILE A 271 21.81 3.02 -0.50
C ILE A 271 21.03 1.83 -1.05
N LEU A 272 20.30 2.02 -2.15
CA LEU A 272 19.52 0.95 -2.80
C LEU A 272 20.44 -0.20 -3.26
N GLU A 273 21.55 0.12 -3.92
CA GLU A 273 22.54 -0.89 -4.35
C GLU A 273 23.13 -1.67 -3.17
N GLU A 274 23.48 -1.00 -2.09
CA GLU A 274 23.99 -1.66 -0.88
C GLU A 274 22.95 -2.60 -0.25
N LYS A 275 21.68 -2.20 -0.22
CA LYS A 275 20.60 -3.05 0.28
C LYS A 275 20.37 -4.28 -0.60
N ILE A 276 20.45 -4.14 -1.91
CA ILE A 276 20.39 -5.29 -2.84
C ILE A 276 21.54 -6.26 -2.58
N LYS A 277 22.78 -5.78 -2.46
CA LYS A 277 23.94 -6.62 -2.15
C LYS A 277 23.80 -7.36 -0.83
N GLN A 278 23.30 -6.69 0.23
CA GLN A 278 23.05 -7.31 1.52
C GLN A 278 22.01 -8.43 1.41
N SER A 279 20.89 -8.21 0.72
CA SER A 279 19.87 -9.23 0.50
C SER A 279 20.40 -10.45 -0.28
N ASP A 280 21.26 -10.24 -1.27
CA ASP A 280 21.84 -11.34 -2.05
C ASP A 280 22.87 -12.14 -1.21
N ALA A 281 23.56 -11.50 -0.29
CA ALA A 281 24.52 -12.16 0.61
C ALA A 281 23.84 -13.05 1.66
N THR A 282 22.63 -12.66 2.14
CA THR A 282 21.86 -13.47 3.10
C THR A 282 21.13 -14.66 2.50
N ARG A 283 21.04 -14.73 1.15
CA ARG A 283 20.41 -15.86 0.43
C ARG A 283 21.39 -16.98 0.05
N LYS A 284 22.66 -16.80 0.33
CA LYS A 284 23.72 -17.80 0.14
C LYS A 284 24.03 -18.54 1.43
#